data_a4c5ff9156d3b045121798c68564fe4e
#
_entry.id   a4c5ff9156d3b045121798c68564fe4e
#
_cell.length_a   1.000
_cell.length_b   1.000
_cell.length_c   1.000
_cell.angle_alpha   90.00
_cell.angle_beta   90.00
_cell.angle_gamma   90.00
#
_symmetry.space_group_name_H-M   'P 1'
#
loop_
_entity.id
_entity.type
_entity.pdbx_description
1 polymer ?
#
loop_
_entity_poly.entity_id
_entity_poly.type
_entity_poly.pdbx_seq_one_letter_code
_entity_poly.pdbx_strand_id
1 'polypeptide(L)'
;LATILGTTGAIGAFYSKKNVNGTMSVLNQIPVVNADVVTGFSLCILLVVVFGVSKNTYIPLVIGHTVLSAPFVYLAVVPKLKQMDPSLYEAALDLGATPGYTLIHIIIPQIASGIVSGFVMAVTLSLDDYFVATYTKPATFDTISTYVVNATKGSLTNIKTALWALSTIIFLIVVIVEVVMNFAPIKNEAQKEKH
;
A
#
# COMPACT_ATOMS: atom_id res chain seq x y z
N LEU A 1 5.06 -6.40 -1.65
CA LEU A 1 4.11 -6.93 -2.63
C LEU A 1 3.08 -5.87 -3.02
N ALA A 2 2.35 -5.29 -2.07
CA ALA A 2 1.34 -4.25 -2.31
C ALA A 2 1.88 -3.10 -3.17
N THR A 3 3.10 -2.62 -2.88
CA THR A 3 3.75 -1.53 -3.63
C THR A 3 4.00 -1.92 -5.08
N ILE A 4 4.49 -3.13 -5.33
CA ILE A 4 4.72 -3.62 -6.68
C ILE A 4 3.41 -3.74 -7.46
N LEU A 5 2.40 -4.38 -6.86
CA LEU A 5 1.09 -4.57 -7.50
C LEU A 5 0.35 -3.24 -7.71
N GLY A 6 0.34 -2.35 -6.72
CA GLY A 6 -0.29 -1.04 -6.84
C GLY A 6 0.38 -0.17 -7.90
N THR A 7 1.73 -0.16 -7.96
CA THR A 7 2.49 0.60 -8.95
C THR A 7 2.30 0.04 -10.36
N THR A 8 2.45 -1.27 -10.55
CA THR A 8 2.24 -1.90 -11.87
C THR A 8 0.80 -1.75 -12.34
N GLY A 9 -0.17 -1.87 -11.43
CA GLY A 9 -1.58 -1.61 -11.71
C GLY A 9 -1.84 -0.17 -12.13
N ALA A 10 -1.24 0.81 -11.45
CA ALA A 10 -1.36 2.23 -11.79
C ALA A 10 -0.77 2.56 -13.16
N ILE A 11 0.43 2.05 -13.46
CA ILE A 11 1.07 2.23 -14.76
C ILE A 11 0.25 1.54 -15.87
N GLY A 12 -0.17 0.29 -15.65
CA GLY A 12 -0.97 -0.44 -16.60
C GLY A 12 -2.31 0.25 -16.90
N ALA A 13 -2.99 0.77 -15.89
CA ALA A 13 -4.22 1.53 -16.06
C ALA A 13 -4.00 2.85 -16.81
N PHE A 14 -2.88 3.54 -16.53
CA PHE A 14 -2.57 4.83 -17.15
C PHE A 14 -2.35 4.72 -18.67
N TYR A 15 -1.62 3.69 -19.11
CA TYR A 15 -1.34 3.45 -20.54
C TYR A 15 -2.43 2.62 -21.25
N SER A 16 -3.46 2.18 -20.54
CA SER A 16 -4.56 1.42 -21.11
C SER A 16 -5.64 2.30 -21.75
N LYS A 17 -6.48 1.70 -22.60
CA LYS A 17 -7.65 2.39 -23.19
C LYS A 17 -8.55 2.96 -22.09
N LYS A 18 -9.22 4.09 -22.38
CA LYS A 18 -10.09 4.83 -21.45
C LYS A 18 -11.10 3.94 -20.69
N ASN A 19 -11.68 2.95 -21.36
CA ASN A 19 -12.63 2.03 -20.73
C ASN A 19 -11.96 1.13 -19.68
N VAL A 20 -10.76 0.63 -19.95
CA VAL A 20 -9.98 -0.21 -19.02
C VAL A 20 -9.52 0.62 -17.81
N ASN A 21 -9.05 1.84 -18.05
CA ASN A 21 -8.65 2.76 -16.99
C ASN A 21 -9.83 3.07 -16.05
N GLY A 22 -11.03 3.36 -16.58
CA GLY A 22 -12.24 3.56 -15.77
C GLY A 22 -12.59 2.34 -14.93
N THR A 23 -12.61 1.17 -15.52
CA THR A 23 -12.92 -0.09 -14.82
C THR A 23 -11.87 -0.39 -13.73
N MET A 24 -10.59 -0.25 -14.04
CA MET A 24 -9.49 -0.45 -13.06
C MET A 24 -9.60 0.53 -11.89
N SER A 25 -9.91 1.79 -12.15
CA SER A 25 -10.12 2.80 -11.10
C SER A 25 -11.28 2.44 -10.17
N VAL A 26 -12.41 1.96 -10.72
CA VAL A 26 -13.56 1.51 -9.92
C VAL A 26 -13.23 0.26 -9.12
N LEU A 27 -12.64 -0.76 -9.74
CA LEU A 27 -12.25 -2.00 -9.05
C LEU A 27 -11.28 -1.75 -7.90
N ASN A 28 -10.35 -0.82 -8.10
CA ASN A 28 -9.38 -0.46 -7.07
C ASN A 28 -10.00 0.30 -5.89
N GLN A 29 -11.15 0.95 -6.08
CA GLN A 29 -11.85 1.65 -5.01
C GLN A 29 -12.72 0.72 -4.16
N ILE A 30 -13.09 -0.46 -4.65
CA ILE A 30 -13.95 -1.40 -3.90
C ILE A 30 -13.36 -1.75 -2.53
N PRO A 31 -12.09 -2.18 -2.39
CA PRO A 31 -11.52 -2.48 -1.07
C PRO A 31 -11.42 -1.25 -0.16
N VAL A 32 -11.23 -0.05 -0.74
CA VAL A 32 -11.09 1.20 0.02
C VAL A 32 -12.42 1.63 0.68
N VAL A 33 -13.54 1.35 0.02
CA VAL A 33 -14.88 1.72 0.52
C VAL A 33 -15.47 0.64 1.43
N ASN A 34 -14.99 -0.60 1.27
CA ASN A 34 -15.50 -1.73 2.03
C ASN A 34 -14.97 -1.74 3.47
N ALA A 35 -15.78 -2.18 4.42
CA ALA A 35 -15.32 -2.31 5.80
C ALA A 35 -14.22 -3.40 5.92
N ASP A 36 -13.14 -3.11 6.65
CA ASP A 36 -11.98 -4.02 6.81
C ASP A 36 -12.39 -5.39 7.37
N VAL A 37 -13.38 -5.41 8.27
CA VAL A 37 -13.93 -6.66 8.83
C VAL A 37 -14.51 -7.54 7.72
N VAL A 38 -15.28 -6.95 6.80
CA VAL A 38 -15.91 -7.67 5.69
C VAL A 38 -14.85 -8.15 4.71
N THR A 39 -13.89 -7.30 4.39
CA THR A 39 -12.76 -7.63 3.52
C THR A 39 -11.92 -8.77 4.11
N GLY A 40 -11.53 -8.68 5.38
CA GLY A 40 -10.73 -9.71 6.04
C GLY A 40 -11.44 -11.05 6.14
N PHE A 41 -12.72 -11.03 6.55
CA PHE A 41 -13.51 -12.24 6.66
C PHE A 41 -13.78 -12.91 5.29
N SER A 42 -14.13 -12.11 4.28
CA SER A 42 -14.37 -12.62 2.93
C SER A 42 -13.12 -13.21 2.30
N LEU A 43 -11.95 -12.54 2.47
CA LEU A 43 -10.67 -13.07 2.01
C LEU A 43 -10.29 -14.37 2.73
N CYS A 44 -10.53 -14.45 4.05
CA CYS A 44 -10.27 -15.68 4.79
C CYS A 44 -11.11 -16.84 4.23
N ILE A 45 -12.41 -16.64 4.02
CA ILE A 45 -13.29 -17.67 3.43
C ILE A 45 -12.80 -18.04 2.04
N LEU A 46 -12.55 -17.05 1.19
CA LEU A 46 -12.10 -17.29 -0.20
C LEU A 46 -10.81 -18.12 -0.22
N LEU A 47 -9.80 -17.74 0.57
CA LEU A 47 -8.50 -18.41 0.54
C LEU A 47 -8.54 -19.78 1.21
N VAL A 48 -9.21 -19.90 2.35
CA VAL A 48 -9.19 -21.15 3.13
C VAL A 48 -10.22 -22.15 2.61
N VAL A 49 -11.46 -21.70 2.35
CA VAL A 49 -12.56 -22.60 1.98
C VAL A 49 -12.56 -22.88 0.47
N VAL A 50 -12.43 -21.86 -0.37
CA VAL A 50 -12.53 -22.01 -1.83
C VAL A 50 -11.20 -22.51 -2.41
N PHE A 51 -10.07 -21.89 -2.03
CA PHE A 51 -8.76 -22.27 -2.56
C PHE A 51 -8.03 -23.33 -1.72
N GLY A 52 -8.58 -23.75 -0.57
CA GLY A 52 -7.99 -24.80 0.28
C GLY A 52 -6.65 -24.41 0.90
N VAL A 53 -6.32 -23.10 0.99
CA VAL A 53 -5.08 -22.64 1.59
C VAL A 53 -5.16 -22.85 3.11
N SER A 54 -4.16 -23.53 3.68
CA SER A 54 -4.13 -23.75 5.13
C SER A 54 -4.08 -22.42 5.88
N LYS A 55 -4.99 -22.23 6.84
CA LYS A 55 -5.01 -21.05 7.71
C LYS A 55 -3.75 -20.94 8.58
N ASN A 56 -3.03 -22.03 8.82
CA ASN A 56 -1.80 -22.03 9.60
C ASN A 56 -0.57 -21.54 8.83
N THR A 57 -0.73 -21.16 7.55
CA THR A 57 0.32 -20.54 6.73
C THR A 57 0.24 -19.03 6.80
N TYR A 58 1.35 -18.34 6.53
CA TYR A 58 1.37 -16.88 6.40
C TYR A 58 0.76 -16.36 5.10
N ILE A 59 0.41 -17.25 4.16
CA ILE A 59 -0.12 -16.88 2.84
C ILE A 59 -1.39 -16.04 2.93
N PRO A 60 -2.44 -16.44 3.71
CA PRO A 60 -3.65 -15.62 3.84
C PRO A 60 -3.35 -14.24 4.44
N LEU A 61 -2.43 -14.14 5.40
CA LEU A 61 -2.02 -12.88 6.01
C LEU A 61 -1.36 -11.95 4.99
N VAL A 62 -0.38 -12.46 4.23
CA VAL A 62 0.34 -11.68 3.22
C VAL A 62 -0.60 -11.22 2.10
N ILE A 63 -1.49 -12.09 1.63
CA ILE A 63 -2.48 -11.73 0.61
C ILE A 63 -3.47 -10.71 1.16
N GLY A 64 -3.98 -10.90 2.39
CA GLY A 64 -4.90 -9.98 3.04
C GLY A 64 -4.34 -8.56 3.14
N HIS A 65 -3.13 -8.41 3.68
CA HIS A 65 -2.45 -7.10 3.75
C HIS A 65 -2.11 -6.53 2.37
N THR A 66 -1.82 -7.38 1.39
CA THR A 66 -1.57 -6.92 0.01
C THR A 66 -2.83 -6.36 -0.62
N VAL A 67 -3.97 -7.05 -0.48
CA VAL A 67 -5.27 -6.58 -1.00
C VAL A 67 -5.73 -5.31 -0.32
N LEU A 68 -5.52 -5.19 1.00
CA LEU A 68 -5.83 -3.98 1.76
C LEU A 68 -4.99 -2.77 1.29
N SER A 69 -3.68 -2.96 1.11
CA SER A 69 -2.73 -1.86 0.92
C SER A 69 -2.52 -1.48 -0.55
N ALA A 70 -2.68 -2.41 -1.51
CA ALA A 70 -2.42 -2.15 -2.93
C ALA A 70 -3.26 -0.99 -3.52
N PRO A 71 -4.55 -0.83 -3.17
CA PRO A 71 -5.36 0.29 -3.62
C PRO A 71 -4.80 1.66 -3.22
N PHE A 72 -4.27 1.77 -2.01
CA PHE A 72 -3.70 3.03 -1.52
C PHE A 72 -2.40 3.39 -2.24
N VAL A 73 -1.57 2.38 -2.54
CA VAL A 73 -0.39 2.57 -3.40
C VAL A 73 -0.80 3.06 -4.79
N TYR A 74 -1.81 2.44 -5.39
CA TYR A 74 -2.36 2.86 -6.67
C TYR A 74 -2.80 4.34 -6.64
N LEU A 75 -3.55 4.73 -5.60
CA LEU A 75 -4.02 6.11 -5.42
C LEU A 75 -2.89 7.11 -5.19
N ALA A 76 -1.77 6.70 -4.60
CA ALA A 76 -0.59 7.54 -4.42
C ALA A 76 0.20 7.72 -5.74
N VAL A 77 0.26 6.70 -6.60
CA VAL A 77 1.03 6.70 -7.85
C VAL A 77 0.30 7.40 -9.00
N VAL A 78 -1.02 7.20 -9.13
CA VAL A 78 -1.82 7.77 -10.24
C VAL A 78 -1.69 9.29 -10.40
N PRO A 79 -1.74 10.12 -9.35
CA PRO A 79 -1.53 11.55 -9.49
C PRO A 79 -0.15 11.92 -10.06
N LYS A 80 0.89 11.17 -9.71
CA LYS A 80 2.24 11.41 -10.25
C LYS A 80 2.35 11.05 -11.73
N LEU A 81 1.71 9.96 -12.15
CA LEU A 81 1.59 9.62 -13.58
C LEU A 81 0.85 10.71 -14.37
N LYS A 82 -0.21 11.29 -13.79
CA LYS A 82 -0.98 12.37 -14.44
C LYS A 82 -0.24 13.71 -14.49
N GLN A 83 0.70 13.95 -13.58
CA GLN A 83 1.54 15.16 -13.57
C GLN A 83 2.75 15.06 -14.52
N MET A 84 3.10 13.86 -14.95
CA MET A 84 4.19 13.60 -15.88
C MET A 84 3.80 14.06 -17.30
N ASP A 85 4.75 14.59 -18.06
CA ASP A 85 4.55 14.92 -19.47
C ASP A 85 4.31 13.62 -20.28
N PRO A 86 3.15 13.48 -20.92
CA PRO A 86 2.81 12.27 -21.68
C PRO A 86 3.73 12.04 -22.89
N SER A 87 4.38 13.09 -23.41
CA SER A 87 5.30 12.99 -24.54
C SER A 87 6.63 12.30 -24.22
N LEU A 88 7.00 12.22 -22.94
CA LEU A 88 8.26 11.58 -22.52
C LEU A 88 8.37 10.10 -22.94
N TYR A 89 7.27 9.38 -22.88
CA TYR A 89 7.23 7.98 -23.28
C TYR A 89 7.43 7.84 -24.80
N GLU A 90 6.72 8.63 -25.59
CA GLU A 90 6.78 8.61 -27.05
C GLU A 90 8.15 9.09 -27.54
N ALA A 91 8.66 10.20 -27.00
CA ALA A 91 9.99 10.72 -27.34
C ALA A 91 11.12 9.70 -27.07
N ALA A 92 11.02 8.93 -25.99
CA ALA A 92 11.99 7.88 -25.71
C ALA A 92 11.95 6.74 -26.75
N LEU A 93 10.76 6.34 -27.17
CA LEU A 93 10.59 5.33 -28.22
C LEU A 93 11.12 5.84 -29.58
N ASP A 94 10.87 7.10 -29.92
CA ASP A 94 11.38 7.72 -31.15
C ASP A 94 12.90 7.79 -31.18
N LEU A 95 13.55 7.92 -30.02
CA LEU A 95 15.01 7.82 -29.86
C LEU A 95 15.53 6.37 -29.88
N GLY A 96 14.68 5.38 -30.14
CA GLY A 96 15.03 3.97 -30.25
C GLY A 96 15.09 3.20 -28.94
N ALA A 97 14.60 3.76 -27.83
CA ALA A 97 14.52 3.03 -26.58
C ALA A 97 13.43 1.95 -26.65
N THR A 98 13.66 0.81 -26.03
CA THR A 98 12.62 -0.23 -25.90
C THR A 98 11.57 0.15 -24.84
N PRO A 99 10.32 -0.31 -24.95
CA PRO A 99 9.28 -0.02 -23.96
C PRO A 99 9.70 -0.33 -22.52
N GLY A 100 10.37 -1.46 -22.30
CA GLY A 100 10.86 -1.86 -20.97
C GLY A 100 11.94 -0.93 -20.43
N TYR A 101 12.86 -0.51 -21.29
CA TYR A 101 13.90 0.46 -20.92
C TYR A 101 13.28 1.81 -20.54
N THR A 102 12.37 2.32 -21.36
CA THR A 102 11.65 3.57 -21.11
C THR A 102 10.90 3.53 -19.78
N LEU A 103 10.22 2.41 -19.51
CA LEU A 103 9.49 2.24 -18.25
C LEU A 103 10.41 2.33 -17.03
N ILE A 104 11.53 1.58 -17.05
CA ILE A 104 12.42 1.47 -15.88
C ILE A 104 13.28 2.72 -15.70
N HIS A 105 13.79 3.30 -16.78
CA HIS A 105 14.79 4.37 -16.69
C HIS A 105 14.21 5.78 -16.80
N ILE A 106 12.98 5.92 -17.31
CA ILE A 106 12.34 7.23 -17.48
C ILE A 106 11.10 7.35 -16.61
N ILE A 107 10.14 6.42 -16.74
CA ILE A 107 8.84 6.55 -16.08
C ILE A 107 8.96 6.31 -14.57
N ILE A 108 9.56 5.18 -14.15
CA ILE A 108 9.68 4.84 -12.72
C ILE A 108 10.41 5.92 -11.91
N PRO A 109 11.54 6.50 -12.36
CA PRO A 109 12.18 7.60 -11.65
C PRO A 109 11.31 8.85 -11.52
N GLN A 110 10.53 9.19 -12.55
CA GLN A 110 9.62 10.35 -12.53
C GLN A 110 8.51 10.21 -11.49
N ILE A 111 7.98 9.01 -11.32
CA ILE A 111 6.92 8.71 -10.35
C ILE A 111 7.45 8.20 -9.01
N ALA A 112 8.77 8.19 -8.79
CA ALA A 112 9.39 7.61 -7.60
C ALA A 112 8.83 8.19 -6.30
N SER A 113 8.55 9.50 -6.24
CA SER A 113 7.94 10.13 -5.07
C SER A 113 6.56 9.54 -4.74
N GLY A 114 5.76 9.21 -5.75
CA GLY A 114 4.46 8.53 -5.57
C GLY A 114 4.61 7.08 -5.11
N ILE A 115 5.61 6.36 -5.64
CA ILE A 115 5.90 4.98 -5.23
C ILE A 115 6.33 4.94 -3.76
N VAL A 116 7.21 5.86 -3.36
CA VAL A 116 7.72 5.94 -1.99
C VAL A 116 6.58 6.32 -1.02
N SER A 117 5.75 7.32 -1.35
CA SER A 117 4.57 7.67 -0.55
C SER A 117 3.60 6.48 -0.42
N GLY A 118 3.32 5.79 -1.53
CA GLY A 118 2.49 4.59 -1.52
C GLY A 118 3.07 3.45 -0.68
N PHE A 119 4.39 3.26 -0.71
CA PHE A 119 5.07 2.28 0.14
C PHE A 119 4.89 2.59 1.62
N VAL A 120 5.12 3.85 2.03
CA VAL A 120 4.96 4.26 3.43
C VAL A 120 3.52 4.08 3.88
N MET A 121 2.55 4.49 3.05
CA MET A 121 1.13 4.23 3.32
C MET A 121 0.81 2.75 3.50
N ALA A 122 1.36 1.88 2.63
CA ALA A 122 1.17 0.45 2.73
C ALA A 122 1.76 -0.15 4.02
N VAL A 123 2.93 0.36 4.46
CA VAL A 123 3.54 -0.05 5.74
C VAL A 123 2.67 0.40 6.91
N THR A 124 2.21 1.65 6.90
CA THR A 124 1.34 2.20 7.95
C THR A 124 0.07 1.38 8.11
N LEU A 125 -0.65 1.15 7.00
CA LEU A 125 -1.86 0.34 6.99
C LEU A 125 -1.61 -1.09 7.48
N SER A 126 -0.49 -1.70 7.10
CA SER A 126 -0.13 -3.05 7.53
C SER A 126 0.21 -3.12 9.03
N LEU A 127 0.75 -2.07 9.62
CA LEU A 127 1.06 -2.02 11.06
C LEU A 127 -0.18 -1.76 11.92
N ASP A 128 -1.10 -0.93 11.43
CA ASP A 128 -2.31 -0.54 12.15
C ASP A 128 -3.45 -1.57 12.00
N ASP A 129 -3.41 -2.42 10.98
CA ASP A 129 -4.50 -3.35 10.68
C ASP A 129 -4.68 -4.40 11.78
N TYR A 130 -5.85 -4.40 12.37
CA TYR A 130 -6.30 -5.40 13.33
C TYR A 130 -7.26 -6.41 12.72
N PHE A 131 -8.19 -5.94 11.88
CA PHE A 131 -9.32 -6.76 11.45
C PHE A 131 -8.90 -7.80 10.40
N VAL A 132 -8.27 -7.38 9.32
CA VAL A 132 -7.81 -8.32 8.29
C VAL A 132 -6.80 -9.29 8.89
N ALA A 133 -5.84 -8.78 9.72
CA ALA A 133 -4.88 -9.61 10.41
C ALA A 133 -5.54 -10.67 11.30
N THR A 134 -6.58 -10.31 12.08
CA THR A 134 -7.25 -11.24 12.99
C THR A 134 -7.87 -12.44 12.25
N TYR A 135 -8.44 -12.20 11.08
CA TYR A 135 -9.06 -13.28 10.29
C TYR A 135 -8.07 -14.10 9.48
N THR A 136 -6.96 -13.50 9.05
CA THR A 136 -6.03 -14.11 8.09
C THR A 136 -4.73 -14.64 8.71
N LYS A 137 -4.37 -14.22 9.93
CA LYS A 137 -3.16 -14.70 10.61
C LYS A 137 -3.22 -16.17 11.02
N PRO A 138 -2.07 -16.88 11.08
CA PRO A 138 -1.97 -18.18 11.73
C PRO A 138 -2.30 -18.10 13.22
N ALA A 139 -2.77 -19.19 13.80
CA ALA A 139 -3.11 -19.24 15.24
C ALA A 139 -1.90 -19.01 16.16
N THR A 140 -0.70 -19.38 15.69
CA THR A 140 0.56 -19.28 16.44
C THR A 140 1.29 -17.97 16.29
N PHE A 141 0.73 -17.01 15.52
CA PHE A 141 1.39 -15.74 15.22
C PHE A 141 0.46 -14.57 15.54
N ASP A 142 1.01 -13.52 16.12
CA ASP A 142 0.33 -12.25 16.34
C ASP A 142 1.08 -11.13 15.61
N THR A 143 0.33 -10.26 14.92
CA THR A 143 0.83 -8.96 14.47
C THR A 143 0.91 -8.02 15.67
N ILE A 144 1.59 -6.88 15.54
CA ILE A 144 1.68 -5.90 16.63
C ILE A 144 0.28 -5.45 17.06
N SER A 145 -0.58 -5.11 16.10
CA SER A 145 -1.95 -4.65 16.40
C SER A 145 -2.81 -5.74 17.04
N THR A 146 -2.77 -6.98 16.55
CA THR A 146 -3.52 -8.09 17.16
C THR A 146 -3.02 -8.43 18.57
N TYR A 147 -1.69 -8.39 18.78
CA TYR A 147 -1.11 -8.61 20.08
C TYR A 147 -1.54 -7.53 21.09
N VAL A 148 -1.42 -6.26 20.73
CA VAL A 148 -1.82 -5.13 21.59
C VAL A 148 -3.30 -5.21 21.96
N VAL A 149 -4.19 -5.43 20.99
CA VAL A 149 -5.63 -5.51 21.25
C VAL A 149 -5.99 -6.73 22.12
N ASN A 150 -5.40 -7.90 21.85
CA ASN A 150 -5.69 -9.12 22.62
C ASN A 150 -5.13 -9.03 24.04
N ALA A 151 -3.94 -8.50 24.24
CA ALA A 151 -3.36 -8.30 25.56
C ALA A 151 -4.11 -7.24 26.39
N THR A 152 -4.67 -6.20 25.74
CA THR A 152 -5.49 -5.18 26.44
C THR A 152 -6.87 -5.69 26.85
N LYS A 153 -7.41 -6.69 26.18
CA LYS A 153 -8.66 -7.36 26.57
C LYS A 153 -8.48 -8.27 27.79
N GLY A 154 -7.25 -8.68 28.10
CA GLY A 154 -6.93 -9.52 29.25
C GLY A 154 -6.99 -8.79 30.60
N SER A 155 -6.89 -9.55 31.71
CA SER A 155 -7.04 -9.04 33.08
C SER A 155 -5.77 -8.38 33.66
N LEU A 156 -4.64 -8.39 32.95
CA LEU A 156 -3.34 -7.92 33.48
C LEU A 156 -3.18 -6.41 33.30
N THR A 157 -3.52 -5.64 34.33
CA THR A 157 -3.53 -4.17 34.32
C THR A 157 -2.16 -3.53 34.05
N ASN A 158 -1.08 -4.12 34.56
CA ASN A 158 0.27 -3.56 34.45
C ASN A 158 0.82 -3.60 33.01
N ILE A 159 0.44 -4.59 32.19
CA ILE A 159 0.87 -4.71 30.81
C ILE A 159 0.10 -3.75 29.89
N LYS A 160 -1.17 -3.42 30.23
CA LYS A 160 -2.01 -2.53 29.41
C LYS A 160 -1.36 -1.17 29.18
N THR A 161 -0.87 -0.55 30.25
CA THR A 161 -0.26 0.79 30.17
C THR A 161 1.01 0.77 29.29
N ALA A 162 1.84 -0.27 29.41
CA ALA A 162 3.04 -0.44 28.59
C ALA A 162 2.68 -0.64 27.09
N LEU A 163 1.62 -1.41 26.80
CA LEU A 163 1.17 -1.64 25.45
C LEU A 163 0.54 -0.39 24.80
N TRP A 164 -0.20 0.41 25.57
CA TRP A 164 -0.70 1.71 25.09
C TRP A 164 0.44 2.68 24.80
N ALA A 165 1.45 2.72 25.67
CA ALA A 165 2.65 3.52 25.42
C ALA A 165 3.40 3.06 24.16
N LEU A 166 3.55 1.74 23.96
CA LEU A 166 4.16 1.17 22.74
C LEU A 166 3.37 1.57 21.48
N SER A 167 2.04 1.43 21.50
CA SER A 167 1.18 1.83 20.36
C SER A 167 1.31 3.32 20.06
N THR A 168 1.37 4.16 21.09
CA THR A 168 1.56 5.61 20.92
C THR A 168 2.90 5.93 20.30
N ILE A 169 3.98 5.25 20.72
CA ILE A 169 5.33 5.44 20.15
C ILE A 169 5.36 5.02 18.69
N ILE A 170 4.78 3.86 18.34
CA ILE A 170 4.71 3.39 16.96
C ILE A 170 3.93 4.39 16.09
N PHE A 171 2.77 4.86 16.57
CA PHE A 171 1.97 5.86 15.88
C PHE A 171 2.75 7.17 15.64
N LEU A 172 3.45 7.67 16.67
CA LEU A 172 4.27 8.88 16.52
C LEU A 172 5.41 8.69 15.50
N ILE A 173 6.08 7.54 15.52
CA ILE A 173 7.14 7.23 14.54
C ILE A 173 6.56 7.24 13.12
N VAL A 174 5.43 6.59 12.91
CA VAL A 174 4.77 6.54 11.60
C VAL A 174 4.38 7.94 11.13
N VAL A 175 3.73 8.74 11.98
CA VAL A 175 3.36 10.12 11.65
C VAL A 175 4.58 10.97 11.31
N ILE A 176 5.67 10.86 12.08
CA ILE A 176 6.92 11.60 11.81
C ILE A 176 7.49 11.19 10.45
N VAL A 177 7.53 9.89 10.16
CA VAL A 177 8.04 9.39 8.87
C VAL A 177 7.18 9.92 7.72
N GLU A 178 5.85 9.86 7.82
CA GLU A 178 4.95 10.38 6.78
C GLU A 178 5.11 11.89 6.58
N VAL A 179 5.18 12.65 7.67
CA VAL A 179 5.37 14.10 7.62
C VAL A 179 6.72 14.44 6.96
N VAL A 180 7.82 13.82 7.40
CA VAL A 180 9.15 14.04 6.82
C VAL A 180 9.16 13.70 5.33
N MET A 181 8.57 12.59 4.94
CA MET A 181 8.54 12.16 3.54
C MET A 181 7.64 13.03 2.67
N ASN A 182 6.58 13.60 3.23
CA ASN A 182 5.67 14.47 2.48
C ASN A 182 6.28 15.88 2.28
N PHE A 183 7.08 16.36 3.25
CA PHE A 183 7.75 17.66 3.13
C PHE A 183 9.11 17.61 2.41
N ALA A 184 9.76 16.46 2.34
CA ALA A 184 11.07 16.31 1.69
C ALA A 184 11.06 16.66 0.17
N PRO A 185 10.06 16.25 -0.65
CA PRO A 185 10.02 16.60 -2.06
C PRO A 185 9.77 18.09 -2.34
N ILE A 186 9.04 18.79 -1.48
CA ILE A 186 8.74 20.22 -1.65
C ILE A 186 10.02 21.07 -1.61
N LYS A 187 11.00 20.68 -0.80
CA LYS A 187 12.27 21.38 -0.68
C LYS A 187 13.16 21.25 -1.92
N ASN A 188 13.06 20.13 -2.62
CA ASN A 188 13.85 19.89 -3.83
C ASN A 188 13.29 20.60 -5.07
N GLU A 189 11.98 20.79 -5.16
CA GLU A 189 11.36 21.57 -6.24
C GLU A 189 11.63 23.08 -6.08
N ALA A 190 11.55 23.60 -4.87
CA ALA A 190 11.86 24.99 -4.57
C ALA A 190 13.35 25.37 -4.80
N GLN A 191 14.25 24.41 -4.81
CA GLN A 191 15.66 24.64 -5.17
C GLN A 191 15.90 24.59 -6.70
N LYS A 192 15.09 23.87 -7.47
CA LYS A 192 15.19 23.81 -8.93
C LYS A 192 14.65 25.07 -9.63
N GLU A 193 13.71 25.78 -9.00
CA GLU A 193 13.20 27.07 -9.52
C GLU A 193 14.14 28.27 -9.29
N LYS A 194 15.23 28.08 -8.51
CA LYS A 194 16.22 29.15 -8.21
C LYS A 194 17.51 29.07 -9.02
N HIS A 195 17.61 28.15 -9.95
CA HIS A 195 18.70 28.01 -10.94
C HIS A 195 18.17 27.97 -12.36
#